data_659c429c675789f2944383e37835cf45
#
_entry.id   659c429c675789f2944383e37835cf45
#
_cell.length_a   1.000
_cell.length_b   1.000
_cell.length_c   1.000
_cell.angle_alpha   90.00
_cell.angle_beta   90.00
_cell.angle_gamma   90.00
#
_symmetry.space_group_name_H-M   'P 1'
#
loop_
_entity.id
_entity.type
_entity.pdbx_description
1 polymer ?
#
loop_
_entity_poly.entity_id
_entity_poly.type
_entity_poly.pdbx_seq_one_letter_code
_entity_poly.pdbx_strand_id
1 'polypeptide(L)'
;MKLPLPLDMEPMLSAISESGIPKGDSWEYEPKWDGFRTLVYRDGDEVELMSRGGRPMTRYFPELLPAFRSLPEKKLVLDGEVIVVGANGLDFGALQQRVHPAASRVKMLSEATPAWFVAFDLLAEGREDLRKKPLGERRRRLETLLKGVKRPIFVTPYTRDPRKAEDWFEKFEGAGLDGVIAKSWEGPYVPGKRFWVKVKHQRTADCVVIGWRKTSDGSTLGALLLGLYDKKGTMHYVGHTSSFSAAQRKELIAKLKPLQTEIPEEEWRGNPGRMPGGLSRWSRGKDTEWVAVRPELVCEVTYDKLEAGERFRHATGFLRWRTDKPPKKCGFDQIASVSSFDVRGIFGSK
;
A
#
# COMPACT_ATOMS: atom_id res chain seq x y z
N MET A 1 20.33 21.48 8.43
CA MET A 1 20.79 20.20 9.06
C MET A 1 22.21 19.87 8.62
N LYS A 2 23.06 19.44 9.56
CA LYS A 2 24.43 18.94 9.30
C LYS A 2 24.48 17.44 9.65
N LEU A 3 23.90 16.63 8.77
CA LEU A 3 23.83 15.18 8.89
C LEU A 3 24.76 14.52 7.84
N PRO A 4 25.22 13.27 8.06
CA PRO A 4 26.06 12.55 7.10
C PRO A 4 25.32 12.11 5.83
N LEU A 5 23.98 12.19 5.82
CA LEU A 5 23.14 11.79 4.70
C LEU A 5 22.32 12.96 4.16
N PRO A 6 22.17 13.09 2.82
CA PRO A 6 21.40 14.16 2.21
C PRO A 6 19.89 13.93 2.36
N LEU A 7 19.11 15.02 2.39
CA LEU A 7 17.65 14.99 2.56
C LEU A 7 16.90 14.37 1.36
N ASP A 8 17.49 14.41 0.18
CA ASP A 8 16.94 13.89 -1.07
C ASP A 8 17.34 12.43 -1.35
N MET A 9 17.88 11.73 -0.35
CA MET A 9 18.29 10.34 -0.50
C MET A 9 17.09 9.45 -0.82
N GLU A 10 17.18 8.67 -1.88
CA GLU A 10 16.21 7.62 -2.17
C GLU A 10 16.31 6.49 -1.14
N PRO A 11 15.19 6.01 -0.58
CA PRO A 11 15.25 4.83 0.29
C PRO A 11 15.57 3.56 -0.51
N MET A 12 16.16 2.57 0.16
CA MET A 12 16.33 1.23 -0.41
C MET A 12 14.97 0.58 -0.68
N LEU A 13 14.84 -0.12 -1.80
CA LEU A 13 13.59 -0.66 -2.31
C LEU A 13 13.51 -2.18 -2.14
N SER A 14 12.31 -2.74 -2.39
CA SER A 14 12.08 -4.19 -2.40
C SER A 14 11.68 -4.70 -3.79
N ALA A 15 12.15 -5.89 -4.15
CA ALA A 15 11.62 -6.70 -5.24
C ALA A 15 10.43 -7.55 -4.75
N ILE A 16 9.56 -7.97 -5.66
CA ILE A 16 8.51 -8.94 -5.35
C ILE A 16 9.12 -10.35 -5.40
N SER A 17 8.79 -11.18 -4.41
CA SER A 17 9.07 -12.60 -4.47
C SER A 17 7.96 -13.31 -5.24
N GLU A 18 8.35 -14.16 -6.19
CA GLU A 18 7.45 -15.05 -6.92
C GLU A 18 7.37 -16.45 -6.26
N SER A 19 8.36 -16.77 -5.42
CA SER A 19 8.52 -18.06 -4.75
C SER A 19 8.11 -18.09 -3.27
N GLY A 20 7.42 -17.05 -2.79
CA GLY A 20 7.02 -16.93 -1.38
C GLY A 20 8.13 -16.39 -0.48
N ILE A 21 8.07 -16.72 0.82
CA ILE A 21 9.03 -16.27 1.82
C ILE A 21 10.38 -16.96 1.59
N PRO A 22 11.47 -16.20 1.31
CA PRO A 22 12.79 -16.80 1.13
C PRO A 22 13.22 -17.52 2.43
N LYS A 23 13.91 -18.64 2.30
CA LYS A 23 14.35 -19.48 3.43
C LYS A 23 15.86 -19.41 3.60
N GLY A 24 16.34 -19.73 4.80
CA GLY A 24 17.76 -19.77 5.15
C GLY A 24 18.17 -18.76 6.23
N ASP A 25 19.34 -18.95 6.81
CA ASP A 25 19.82 -18.23 8.00
C ASP A 25 20.30 -16.79 7.71
N SER A 26 20.35 -16.40 6.44
CA SER A 26 20.80 -15.07 6.02
C SER A 26 19.69 -14.01 6.07
N TRP A 27 18.47 -14.39 6.39
CA TRP A 27 17.30 -13.50 6.32
C TRP A 27 16.82 -13.06 7.69
N GLU A 28 16.37 -11.79 7.73
CA GLU A 28 15.49 -11.23 8.74
C GLU A 28 14.15 -10.95 8.07
N TYR A 29 13.06 -11.19 8.78
CA TYR A 29 11.70 -10.97 8.30
C TYR A 29 10.99 -9.98 9.20
N GLU A 30 10.28 -9.02 8.57
CA GLU A 30 9.48 -8.00 9.24
C GLU A 30 8.06 -7.98 8.68
N PRO A 31 7.06 -7.56 9.47
CA PRO A 31 5.74 -7.26 8.93
C PRO A 31 5.84 -6.16 7.86
N LYS A 32 5.13 -6.32 6.76
CA LYS A 32 5.06 -5.29 5.73
C LYS A 32 3.96 -4.30 6.09
N TRP A 33 4.38 -3.18 6.67
CA TRP A 33 3.51 -2.09 7.03
C TRP A 33 2.85 -1.45 5.80
N ASP A 34 1.59 -1.02 5.95
CA ASP A 34 0.82 -0.35 4.91
C ASP A 34 0.57 1.10 5.33
N GLY A 35 1.47 1.97 4.96
CA GLY A 35 1.47 3.38 5.32
C GLY A 35 2.19 4.27 4.32
N PHE A 36 2.84 5.32 4.81
CA PHE A 36 3.72 6.17 4.03
C PHE A 36 5.17 5.94 4.45
N ARG A 37 5.94 5.31 3.55
CA ARG A 37 7.39 5.19 3.74
C ARG A 37 8.03 6.54 3.95
N THR A 38 8.73 6.69 5.05
CA THR A 38 9.26 7.96 5.51
C THR A 38 10.69 7.83 6.01
N LEU A 39 11.58 8.62 5.44
CA LEU A 39 12.89 8.90 6.03
C LEU A 39 12.74 10.07 7.00
N VAL A 40 13.17 9.88 8.23
CA VAL A 40 13.17 10.90 9.29
C VAL A 40 14.59 11.38 9.51
N TYR A 41 14.80 12.66 9.32
CA TYR A 41 16.07 13.35 9.57
C TYR A 41 15.93 14.22 10.79
N ARG A 42 16.84 14.08 11.77
CA ARG A 42 16.89 14.93 12.94
C ARG A 42 18.28 15.50 13.15
N ASP A 43 18.37 16.81 13.37
CA ASP A 43 19.58 17.52 13.76
C ASP A 43 19.24 18.54 14.88
N GLY A 44 19.45 18.14 16.13
CA GLY A 44 18.98 18.89 17.30
C GLY A 44 17.46 18.94 17.37
N ASP A 45 16.89 20.15 17.29
CA ASP A 45 15.44 20.38 17.29
C ASP A 45 14.83 20.42 15.89
N GLU A 46 15.66 20.46 14.86
CA GLU A 46 15.21 20.34 13.47
C GLU A 46 14.84 18.88 13.16
N VAL A 47 13.63 18.69 12.64
CA VAL A 47 13.12 17.37 12.22
C VAL A 47 12.46 17.51 10.86
N GLU A 48 12.92 16.71 9.90
CA GLU A 48 12.33 16.62 8.56
C GLU A 48 11.88 15.21 8.25
N LEU A 49 10.65 15.08 7.75
CA LEU A 49 10.05 13.85 7.27
C LEU A 49 10.01 13.88 5.74
N MET A 50 10.69 12.95 5.11
CA MET A 50 10.78 12.85 3.65
C MET A 50 10.09 11.59 3.14
N SER A 51 9.19 11.73 2.18
CA SER A 51 8.53 10.60 1.55
C SER A 51 9.49 9.76 0.71
N ARG A 52 9.08 8.54 0.35
CA ARG A 52 9.83 7.68 -0.59
C ARG A 52 10.21 8.38 -1.90
N GLY A 53 9.40 9.30 -2.38
CA GLY A 53 9.64 10.07 -3.60
C GLY A 53 10.35 11.40 -3.38
N GLY A 54 11.03 11.61 -2.23
CA GLY A 54 11.80 12.81 -1.94
C GLY A 54 10.95 14.06 -1.68
N ARG A 55 9.66 13.93 -1.33
CA ARG A 55 8.80 15.07 -1.04
C ARG A 55 8.72 15.28 0.47
N PRO A 56 8.83 16.54 0.97
CA PRO A 56 8.69 16.83 2.39
C PRO A 56 7.26 16.55 2.86
N MET A 57 7.15 15.86 4.00
CA MET A 57 5.88 15.49 4.63
C MET A 57 5.72 16.05 6.04
N THR A 58 6.70 16.74 6.58
CA THR A 58 6.77 17.26 7.95
C THR A 58 5.50 17.99 8.36
N ARG A 59 4.98 18.86 7.49
CA ARG A 59 3.77 19.64 7.73
C ARG A 59 2.50 18.80 7.95
N TYR A 60 2.47 17.56 7.48
CA TYR A 60 1.29 16.70 7.55
C TYR A 60 1.20 15.87 8.82
N PHE A 61 2.30 15.79 9.59
CA PHE A 61 2.40 14.97 10.79
C PHE A 61 3.01 15.75 11.97
N PRO A 62 2.42 16.92 12.35
CA PRO A 62 2.97 17.79 13.40
C PRO A 62 3.04 17.08 14.76
N GLU A 63 2.14 16.12 15.02
CA GLU A 63 2.09 15.33 16.25
C GLU A 63 3.30 14.40 16.47
N LEU A 64 4.00 14.04 15.39
CA LEU A 64 5.20 13.19 15.48
C LEU A 64 6.45 13.98 15.89
N LEU A 65 6.50 15.29 15.62
CA LEU A 65 7.70 16.11 15.80
C LEU A 65 8.19 16.16 17.26
N PRO A 66 7.32 16.36 18.28
CA PRO A 66 7.75 16.33 19.66
C PRO A 66 8.41 15.00 20.07
N ALA A 67 7.87 13.88 19.58
CA ALA A 67 8.40 12.56 19.88
C ALA A 67 9.79 12.35 19.25
N PHE A 68 10.01 12.78 18.00
CA PHE A 68 11.34 12.73 17.41
C PHE A 68 12.35 13.64 18.11
N ARG A 69 11.93 14.83 18.56
CA ARG A 69 12.79 15.74 19.33
C ARG A 69 13.18 15.19 20.69
N SER A 70 12.37 14.32 21.28
CA SER A 70 12.63 13.72 22.59
C SER A 70 13.55 12.48 22.53
N LEU A 71 13.90 11.97 21.35
CA LEU A 71 14.83 10.84 21.25
C LEU A 71 16.19 11.18 21.87
N PRO A 72 16.90 10.20 22.46
CA PRO A 72 18.17 10.47 23.15
C PRO A 72 19.26 11.01 22.21
N GLU A 73 19.38 10.45 21.00
CA GLU A 73 20.35 10.92 20.02
C GLU A 73 19.81 12.13 19.24
N LYS A 74 20.58 13.22 19.21
CA LYS A 74 20.19 14.48 18.56
C LYS A 74 20.44 14.51 17.04
N LYS A 75 21.30 13.64 16.54
CA LYS A 75 21.62 13.54 15.10
C LYS A 75 21.38 12.13 14.62
N LEU A 76 20.32 11.94 13.84
CA LEU A 76 19.96 10.61 13.34
C LEU A 76 19.22 10.69 12.00
N VAL A 77 19.29 9.57 11.27
CA VAL A 77 18.42 9.31 10.12
C VAL A 77 17.78 7.93 10.28
N LEU A 78 16.45 7.91 10.39
CA LEU A 78 15.65 6.70 10.49
C LEU A 78 14.94 6.43 9.17
N ASP A 79 14.75 5.15 8.87
CA ASP A 79 13.85 4.69 7.83
C ASP A 79 12.69 3.94 8.46
N GLY A 80 11.47 4.28 8.08
CA GLY A 80 10.28 3.73 8.71
C GLY A 80 9.02 3.96 7.90
N GLU A 81 7.91 3.62 8.52
CA GLU A 81 6.58 3.80 7.95
C GLU A 81 5.73 4.66 8.87
N VAL A 82 5.11 5.71 8.33
CA VAL A 82 4.04 6.44 9.03
C VAL A 82 2.73 5.72 8.78
N ILE A 83 2.03 5.38 9.87
CA ILE A 83 0.77 4.65 9.84
C ILE A 83 -0.30 5.38 10.65
N VAL A 84 -1.56 5.10 10.37
CA VAL A 84 -2.71 5.42 11.23
C VAL A 84 -3.37 4.11 11.64
N VAL A 85 -3.63 3.96 12.94
CA VAL A 85 -4.31 2.78 13.49
C VAL A 85 -5.76 3.12 13.78
N GLY A 86 -6.67 2.48 13.07
CA GLY A 86 -8.11 2.56 13.27
C GLY A 86 -8.64 1.47 14.20
N ALA A 87 -9.96 1.35 14.29
CA ALA A 87 -10.62 0.35 15.11
C ALA A 87 -10.38 -1.10 14.62
N ASN A 88 -10.23 -1.28 13.31
CA ASN A 88 -10.14 -2.60 12.66
C ASN A 88 -8.73 -2.86 12.06
N GLY A 89 -7.69 -2.24 12.59
CA GLY A 89 -6.33 -2.38 12.07
C GLY A 89 -5.80 -1.09 11.44
N LEU A 90 -4.89 -1.19 10.47
CA LEU A 90 -4.34 -0.03 9.78
C LEU A 90 -5.40 0.66 8.93
N ASP A 91 -5.54 1.98 9.12
CA ASP A 91 -6.45 2.84 8.36
C ASP A 91 -5.68 3.72 7.37
N PHE A 92 -5.41 3.16 6.20
CA PHE A 92 -4.74 3.90 5.12
C PHE A 92 -5.61 5.03 4.56
N GLY A 93 -6.94 4.89 4.61
CA GLY A 93 -7.86 5.95 4.17
C GLY A 93 -7.74 7.20 5.04
N ALA A 94 -7.73 7.03 6.36
CA ALA A 94 -7.46 8.11 7.31
C ALA A 94 -6.07 8.71 7.10
N LEU A 95 -5.05 7.86 6.87
CA LEU A 95 -3.69 8.32 6.58
C LEU A 95 -3.62 9.18 5.31
N GLN A 96 -4.29 8.78 4.23
CA GLN A 96 -4.33 9.56 2.98
C GLN A 96 -4.98 10.93 3.17
N GLN A 97 -5.97 11.05 4.05
CA GLN A 97 -6.64 12.32 4.34
C GLN A 97 -5.70 13.34 5.00
N ARG A 98 -4.60 12.90 5.63
CA ARG A 98 -3.59 13.77 6.25
C ARG A 98 -2.88 14.66 5.22
N VAL A 99 -2.73 14.21 3.98
CA VAL A 99 -2.11 14.99 2.90
C VAL A 99 -3.12 16.00 2.38
N HIS A 100 -3.20 17.16 3.06
CA HIS A 100 -4.17 18.21 2.75
C HIS A 100 -3.50 19.60 2.69
N PRO A 101 -3.92 20.50 1.76
CA PRO A 101 -3.34 21.84 1.63
C PRO A 101 -3.63 22.75 2.83
N ALA A 102 -4.83 22.64 3.44
CA ALA A 102 -5.25 23.49 4.55
C ALA A 102 -4.62 23.03 5.89
N ALA A 103 -3.87 23.90 6.55
CA ALA A 103 -3.23 23.63 7.84
C ALA A 103 -4.24 23.32 8.96
N SER A 104 -5.39 24.01 8.97
CA SER A 104 -6.47 23.77 9.95
C SER A 104 -6.99 22.33 9.88
N ARG A 105 -7.17 21.80 8.67
CA ARG A 105 -7.60 20.40 8.50
C ARG A 105 -6.51 19.41 8.94
N VAL A 106 -5.24 19.68 8.62
CA VAL A 106 -4.13 18.86 9.10
C VAL A 106 -4.09 18.82 10.63
N LYS A 107 -4.24 19.99 11.28
CA LYS A 107 -4.29 20.07 12.76
C LYS A 107 -5.45 19.25 13.32
N MET A 108 -6.65 19.44 12.81
CA MET A 108 -7.83 18.68 13.26
C MET A 108 -7.62 17.17 13.11
N LEU A 109 -7.09 16.71 11.98
CA LEU A 109 -6.85 15.28 11.74
C LEU A 109 -5.69 14.73 12.56
N SER A 110 -4.69 15.54 12.92
CA SER A 110 -3.59 15.10 13.78
C SER A 110 -4.06 14.81 15.22
N GLU A 111 -5.15 15.43 15.64
CA GLU A 111 -5.78 15.20 16.94
C GLU A 111 -6.80 14.04 16.87
N ALA A 112 -7.62 14.00 15.81
CA ALA A 112 -8.69 12.98 15.67
C ALA A 112 -8.15 11.60 15.28
N THR A 113 -7.13 11.54 14.43
CA THR A 113 -6.51 10.30 13.93
C THR A 113 -4.98 10.40 13.94
N PRO A 114 -4.38 10.43 15.16
CA PRO A 114 -2.94 10.63 15.29
C PRO A 114 -2.15 9.52 14.61
N ALA A 115 -1.11 9.91 13.90
CA ALA A 115 -0.21 8.98 13.22
C ALA A 115 0.81 8.37 14.18
N TRP A 116 1.28 7.17 13.86
CA TRP A 116 2.40 6.51 14.49
C TRP A 116 3.54 6.35 13.48
N PHE A 117 4.75 6.27 13.99
CA PHE A 117 5.93 5.96 13.18
C PHE A 117 6.53 4.62 13.61
N VAL A 118 6.69 3.71 12.67
CA VAL A 118 7.29 2.39 12.87
C VAL A 118 8.66 2.39 12.20
N ALA A 119 9.72 2.50 13.00
CA ALA A 119 11.09 2.45 12.54
C ALA A 119 11.52 1.01 12.22
N PHE A 120 12.21 0.80 11.12
CA PHE A 120 12.74 -0.50 10.74
C PHE A 120 14.20 -0.46 10.26
N ASP A 121 14.83 0.71 10.18
CA ASP A 121 16.26 0.84 9.94
C ASP A 121 16.81 2.15 10.53
N LEU A 122 18.09 2.13 10.93
CA LEU A 122 18.86 3.28 11.37
C LEU A 122 20.00 3.51 10.39
N LEU A 123 19.96 4.63 9.68
CA LEU A 123 20.87 4.91 8.56
C LEU A 123 22.03 5.81 8.95
N ALA A 124 21.84 6.65 9.97
CA ALA A 124 22.89 7.47 10.55
C ALA A 124 22.65 7.69 12.05
N GLU A 125 23.74 7.76 12.82
CA GLU A 125 23.74 8.05 14.25
C GLU A 125 24.93 8.97 14.57
N GLY A 126 24.66 10.12 15.18
CA GLY A 126 25.69 11.14 15.37
C GLY A 126 26.24 11.64 14.03
N ARG A 127 27.51 11.41 13.80
CA ARG A 127 28.23 11.73 12.56
C ARG A 127 28.50 10.50 11.68
N GLU A 128 28.11 9.31 12.14
CA GLU A 128 28.40 8.06 11.46
C GLU A 128 27.32 7.73 10.42
N ASP A 129 27.74 7.46 9.18
CA ASP A 129 26.91 6.85 8.14
C ASP A 129 26.91 5.33 8.32
N LEU A 130 25.76 4.77 8.68
CA LEU A 130 25.61 3.34 8.99
C LEU A 130 25.25 2.49 7.77
N ARG A 131 24.98 3.07 6.62
CA ARG A 131 24.48 2.35 5.44
C ARG A 131 25.37 1.18 5.00
N LYS A 132 26.69 1.31 5.16
CA LYS A 132 27.64 0.25 4.82
C LYS A 132 27.73 -0.88 5.88
N LYS A 133 27.17 -0.66 7.06
CA LYS A 133 27.15 -1.67 8.12
C LYS A 133 26.13 -2.77 7.79
N PRO A 134 26.37 -4.01 8.28
CA PRO A 134 25.35 -5.07 8.20
C PRO A 134 24.01 -4.65 8.81
N LEU A 135 22.89 -5.16 8.27
CA LEU A 135 21.57 -4.91 8.83
C LEU A 135 21.50 -5.27 10.32
N GLY A 136 22.09 -6.41 10.72
CA GLY A 136 22.08 -6.85 12.11
C GLY A 136 22.76 -5.88 13.07
N GLU A 137 23.80 -5.12 12.63
CA GLU A 137 24.40 -4.05 13.43
C GLU A 137 23.46 -2.84 13.52
N ARG A 138 22.91 -2.39 12.40
CA ARG A 138 21.97 -1.27 12.35
C ARG A 138 20.72 -1.54 13.18
N ARG A 139 20.22 -2.79 13.16
CA ARG A 139 19.08 -3.25 13.96
C ARG A 139 19.35 -3.15 15.46
N ARG A 140 20.48 -3.66 15.94
CA ARG A 140 20.85 -3.57 17.36
C ARG A 140 20.98 -2.12 17.84
N ARG A 141 21.54 -1.26 17.01
CA ARG A 141 21.64 0.17 17.32
C ARG A 141 20.25 0.83 17.36
N LEU A 142 19.36 0.52 16.39
CA LEU A 142 17.98 1.01 16.37
C LEU A 142 17.22 0.60 17.64
N GLU A 143 17.32 -0.67 18.04
CA GLU A 143 16.68 -1.16 19.25
C GLU A 143 17.23 -0.48 20.51
N THR A 144 18.54 -0.25 20.58
CA THR A 144 19.18 0.47 21.67
C THR A 144 18.73 1.92 21.73
N LEU A 145 18.71 2.61 20.60
CA LEU A 145 18.28 4.01 20.47
C LEU A 145 16.83 4.20 20.92
N LEU A 146 15.95 3.28 20.53
CA LEU A 146 14.51 3.38 20.80
C LEU A 146 14.07 2.60 22.05
N LYS A 147 15.00 2.07 22.83
CA LYS A 147 14.69 1.37 24.08
C LYS A 147 13.98 2.29 25.07
N GLY A 148 12.78 1.90 25.48
CA GLY A 148 11.96 2.71 26.42
C GLY A 148 11.25 3.90 25.79
N VAL A 149 11.44 4.17 24.50
CA VAL A 149 10.65 5.17 23.77
C VAL A 149 9.20 4.70 23.69
N LYS A 150 8.28 5.63 23.97
CA LYS A 150 6.84 5.37 24.00
C LYS A 150 6.18 5.87 22.70
N ARG A 151 4.89 5.58 22.57
CA ARG A 151 4.06 6.15 21.49
C ARG A 151 4.36 7.63 21.29
N PRO A 152 4.36 8.08 20.04
CA PRO A 152 3.92 7.41 18.82
C PRO A 152 5.04 6.71 18.01
N ILE A 153 6.24 6.51 18.55
CA ILE A 153 7.37 5.86 17.84
C ILE A 153 7.50 4.42 18.30
N PHE A 154 7.66 3.51 17.35
CA PHE A 154 7.84 2.07 17.58
C PHE A 154 8.98 1.53 16.74
N VAL A 155 9.58 0.43 17.19
CA VAL A 155 10.45 -0.41 16.36
C VAL A 155 9.61 -1.54 15.77
N THR A 156 9.75 -1.80 14.47
CA THR A 156 9.11 -2.97 13.86
C THR A 156 9.60 -4.26 14.51
N PRO A 157 8.74 -5.22 14.86
CA PRO A 157 9.20 -6.53 15.27
C PRO A 157 9.86 -7.25 14.10
N TYR A 158 10.76 -8.15 14.41
CA TYR A 158 11.39 -9.03 13.42
C TYR A 158 11.57 -10.45 13.92
N THR A 159 11.81 -11.34 12.99
CA THR A 159 12.20 -12.72 13.28
C THR A 159 13.22 -13.21 12.26
N ARG A 160 14.04 -14.18 12.65
CA ARG A 160 14.91 -14.92 11.74
C ARG A 160 14.38 -16.34 11.47
N ASP A 161 13.28 -16.71 12.10
CA ASP A 161 12.60 -17.99 11.85
C ASP A 161 11.59 -17.81 10.70
N PRO A 162 11.80 -18.49 9.54
CA PRO A 162 10.89 -18.39 8.41
C PRO A 162 9.47 -18.92 8.72
N ARG A 163 9.33 -19.88 9.65
CA ARG A 163 8.00 -20.40 10.07
C ARG A 163 7.22 -19.33 10.81
N LYS A 164 7.89 -18.54 11.66
CA LYS A 164 7.24 -17.41 12.33
C LYS A 164 6.88 -16.31 11.33
N ALA A 165 7.68 -16.11 10.29
CA ALA A 165 7.36 -15.17 9.21
C ALA A 165 6.14 -15.64 8.38
N GLU A 166 6.00 -16.94 8.12
CA GLU A 166 4.82 -17.55 7.49
C GLU A 166 3.56 -17.34 8.37
N ASP A 167 3.67 -17.56 9.69
CA ASP A 167 2.58 -17.30 10.64
C ASP A 167 2.16 -15.80 10.66
N TRP A 168 3.12 -14.89 10.61
CA TRP A 168 2.85 -13.46 10.49
C TRP A 168 2.20 -13.10 9.17
N PHE A 169 2.66 -13.72 8.08
CA PHE A 169 2.08 -13.53 6.77
C PHE A 169 0.58 -13.83 6.77
N GLU A 170 0.15 -14.93 7.38
CA GLU A 170 -1.24 -15.32 7.46
C GLU A 170 -2.04 -14.46 8.46
N LYS A 171 -1.53 -14.23 9.67
CA LYS A 171 -2.28 -13.58 10.76
C LYS A 171 -2.39 -12.07 10.62
N PHE A 172 -1.32 -11.41 10.19
CA PHE A 172 -1.27 -9.94 10.20
C PHE A 172 -2.03 -9.30 9.03
N GLU A 173 -2.48 -10.08 8.08
CA GLU A 173 -3.39 -9.62 7.05
C GLU A 173 -4.67 -9.01 7.67
N GLY A 174 -5.21 -9.64 8.73
CA GLY A 174 -6.34 -9.14 9.49
C GLY A 174 -6.11 -7.81 10.22
N ALA A 175 -4.84 -7.44 10.44
CA ALA A 175 -4.45 -6.15 10.98
C ALA A 175 -4.29 -5.06 9.89
N GLY A 176 -4.50 -5.40 8.62
CA GLY A 176 -4.33 -4.49 7.51
C GLY A 176 -2.90 -4.38 6.99
N LEU A 177 -1.99 -5.30 7.37
CA LEU A 177 -0.66 -5.37 6.80
C LEU A 177 -0.67 -6.05 5.41
N ASP A 178 0.35 -5.78 4.63
CA ASP A 178 0.43 -6.14 3.21
C ASP A 178 1.24 -7.44 2.96
N GLY A 179 1.69 -8.11 4.03
CA GLY A 179 2.54 -9.29 3.95
C GLY A 179 3.82 -9.18 4.79
N VAL A 180 4.93 -9.63 4.25
CA VAL A 180 6.24 -9.69 4.93
C VAL A 180 7.33 -9.07 4.05
N ILE A 181 8.30 -8.43 4.69
CA ILE A 181 9.57 -7.99 4.06
C ILE A 181 10.69 -8.87 4.58
N ALA A 182 11.43 -9.51 3.68
CA ALA A 182 12.67 -10.20 3.99
C ALA A 182 13.87 -9.32 3.63
N LYS A 183 14.83 -9.23 4.55
CA LYS A 183 16.05 -8.43 4.43
C LYS A 183 17.27 -9.31 4.70
N SER A 184 18.34 -9.13 3.95
CA SER A 184 19.60 -9.82 4.23
C SER A 184 20.23 -9.30 5.53
N TRP A 185 20.45 -10.19 6.50
CA TRP A 185 21.00 -9.85 7.83
C TRP A 185 22.38 -9.21 7.76
N GLU A 186 23.23 -9.70 6.85
CA GLU A 186 24.58 -9.17 6.61
C GLU A 186 24.59 -8.07 5.52
N GLY A 187 23.43 -7.73 4.97
CA GLY A 187 23.32 -6.80 3.84
C GLY A 187 23.48 -5.34 4.23
N PRO A 188 24.17 -4.54 3.40
CA PRO A 188 24.20 -3.09 3.54
C PRO A 188 22.86 -2.46 3.16
N TYR A 189 22.71 -1.18 3.50
CA TYR A 189 21.62 -0.36 2.99
C TYR A 189 22.06 0.38 1.71
N VAL A 190 21.46 0.07 0.57
CA VAL A 190 21.85 0.63 -0.73
C VAL A 190 20.70 1.46 -1.29
N PRO A 191 20.78 2.81 -1.24
CA PRO A 191 19.74 3.70 -1.73
C PRO A 191 19.32 3.40 -3.17
N GLY A 192 18.01 3.46 -3.46
CA GLY A 192 17.45 3.24 -4.79
C GLY A 192 17.49 1.80 -5.31
N LYS A 193 18.20 0.88 -4.65
CA LYS A 193 18.33 -0.52 -5.10
C LYS A 193 17.26 -1.41 -4.49
N ARG A 194 16.84 -2.46 -5.22
CA ARG A 194 15.81 -3.43 -4.83
C ARG A 194 16.42 -4.67 -4.18
N PHE A 195 17.07 -4.50 -3.02
CA PHE A 195 17.74 -5.61 -2.32
C PHE A 195 16.89 -6.26 -1.23
N TRP A 196 15.82 -5.61 -0.80
CA TRP A 196 14.84 -6.28 0.04
C TRP A 196 13.88 -7.10 -0.81
N VAL A 197 13.25 -8.08 -0.19
CA VAL A 197 12.27 -8.96 -0.83
C VAL A 197 10.93 -8.78 -0.13
N LYS A 198 9.89 -8.40 -0.86
CA LYS A 198 8.53 -8.33 -0.34
C LYS A 198 7.72 -9.52 -0.81
N VAL A 199 7.08 -10.16 0.15
CA VAL A 199 6.10 -11.22 -0.08
C VAL A 199 4.74 -10.64 0.23
N LYS A 200 3.86 -10.64 -0.76
CA LYS A 200 2.51 -10.09 -0.65
C LYS A 200 1.47 -11.18 -0.87
N HIS A 201 0.32 -11.02 -0.21
CA HIS A 201 -0.85 -11.81 -0.57
C HIS A 201 -1.26 -11.51 -2.01
N GLN A 202 -1.38 -12.54 -2.81
CA GLN A 202 -2.00 -12.47 -4.12
C GLN A 202 -3.34 -13.17 -4.04
N ARG A 203 -4.39 -12.43 -4.25
CA ARG A 203 -5.75 -12.94 -4.31
C ARG A 203 -6.26 -12.83 -5.72
N THR A 204 -7.20 -13.70 -6.06
CA THR A 204 -7.90 -13.62 -7.33
C THR A 204 -9.37 -13.35 -7.11
N ALA A 205 -9.99 -12.70 -8.08
CA ALA A 205 -11.43 -12.52 -8.16
C ALA A 205 -11.89 -12.67 -9.61
N ASP A 206 -13.06 -13.29 -9.79
CA ASP A 206 -13.73 -13.33 -11.06
C ASP A 206 -14.64 -12.11 -11.19
N CYS A 207 -14.30 -11.23 -12.09
CA CYS A 207 -15.00 -9.96 -12.28
C CYS A 207 -15.72 -9.93 -13.62
N VAL A 208 -16.88 -9.29 -13.64
CA VAL A 208 -17.59 -8.99 -14.87
C VAL A 208 -16.94 -7.79 -15.54
N VAL A 209 -16.69 -7.86 -16.84
CA VAL A 209 -16.27 -6.70 -17.60
C VAL A 209 -17.51 -5.87 -17.95
N ILE A 210 -17.54 -4.65 -17.43
CA ILE A 210 -18.67 -3.73 -17.54
C ILE A 210 -18.43 -2.60 -18.54
N GLY A 211 -17.19 -2.43 -18.96
CA GLY A 211 -16.78 -1.41 -19.88
C GLY A 211 -15.27 -1.32 -20.03
N TRP A 212 -14.84 -0.30 -20.75
CA TRP A 212 -13.43 -0.01 -20.95
C TRP A 212 -13.17 1.48 -21.10
N ARG A 213 -11.94 1.89 -20.86
CA ARG A 213 -11.44 3.27 -21.10
C ARG A 213 -10.38 3.26 -22.17
N LYS A 214 -10.28 4.37 -22.88
CA LYS A 214 -9.17 4.64 -23.80
C LYS A 214 -7.87 4.88 -23.03
N THR A 215 -6.75 4.75 -23.72
CA THR A 215 -5.46 5.29 -23.28
C THR A 215 -5.52 6.81 -23.17
N SER A 216 -4.58 7.42 -22.45
CA SER A 216 -4.54 8.87 -22.25
C SER A 216 -4.40 9.67 -23.55
N ASP A 217 -3.85 9.06 -24.60
CA ASP A 217 -3.74 9.62 -25.97
C ASP A 217 -4.98 9.34 -26.84
N GLY A 218 -5.98 8.62 -26.30
CA GLY A 218 -7.20 8.26 -26.99
C GLY A 218 -7.07 7.20 -28.09
N SER A 219 -5.87 6.67 -28.34
CA SER A 219 -5.55 5.86 -29.52
C SER A 219 -6.08 4.42 -29.43
N THR A 220 -6.19 3.86 -28.23
CA THR A 220 -6.52 2.44 -28.05
C THR A 220 -7.17 2.18 -26.69
N LEU A 221 -7.44 0.91 -26.38
CA LEU A 221 -7.93 0.47 -25.07
C LEU A 221 -6.83 0.66 -24.00
N GLY A 222 -7.15 1.42 -22.96
CA GLY A 222 -6.28 1.66 -21.80
C GLY A 222 -6.53 0.70 -20.66
N ALA A 223 -7.81 0.45 -20.31
CA ALA A 223 -8.17 -0.38 -19.18
C ALA A 223 -9.55 -1.04 -19.40
N LEU A 224 -9.71 -2.26 -18.87
CA LEU A 224 -11.01 -2.88 -18.65
C LEU A 224 -11.57 -2.42 -17.31
N LEU A 225 -12.85 -2.12 -17.26
CA LEU A 225 -13.59 -1.76 -16.05
C LEU A 225 -14.30 -3.01 -15.51
N LEU A 226 -14.18 -3.22 -14.21
CA LEU A 226 -14.56 -4.46 -13.53
C LEU A 226 -15.72 -4.22 -12.58
N GLY A 227 -16.65 -5.15 -12.56
CA GLY A 227 -17.82 -5.12 -11.70
C GLY A 227 -18.05 -6.42 -10.94
N LEU A 228 -18.73 -6.32 -9.80
CA LEU A 228 -19.24 -7.43 -9.00
C LEU A 228 -20.70 -7.19 -8.65
N TYR A 229 -21.46 -8.27 -8.53
CA TYR A 229 -22.84 -8.21 -8.07
C TYR A 229 -22.95 -8.25 -6.55
N ASP A 230 -23.84 -7.45 -5.99
CA ASP A 230 -24.24 -7.59 -4.59
C ASP A 230 -25.30 -8.70 -4.42
N LYS A 231 -25.67 -8.96 -3.17
CA LYS A 231 -26.70 -9.98 -2.83
C LYS A 231 -28.09 -9.68 -3.39
N LYS A 232 -28.33 -8.42 -3.82
CA LYS A 232 -29.58 -7.99 -4.44
C LYS A 232 -29.55 -8.07 -5.97
N GLY A 233 -28.42 -8.50 -6.53
CA GLY A 233 -28.19 -8.58 -7.95
C GLY A 233 -27.84 -7.24 -8.62
N THR A 234 -27.49 -6.21 -7.83
CA THR A 234 -27.02 -4.92 -8.34
C THR A 234 -25.55 -5.00 -8.69
N MET A 235 -25.18 -4.50 -9.87
CA MET A 235 -23.79 -4.40 -10.32
C MET A 235 -23.11 -3.19 -9.69
N HIS A 236 -21.89 -3.40 -9.18
CA HIS A 236 -21.04 -2.34 -8.62
C HIS A 236 -19.69 -2.31 -9.33
N TYR A 237 -19.24 -1.13 -9.73
CA TYR A 237 -17.87 -0.94 -10.19
C TYR A 237 -16.88 -1.15 -9.05
N VAL A 238 -15.93 -2.08 -9.23
CA VAL A 238 -14.97 -2.45 -8.18
C VAL A 238 -13.52 -2.12 -8.52
N GLY A 239 -13.23 -1.72 -9.76
CA GLY A 239 -11.87 -1.37 -10.16
C GLY A 239 -11.59 -1.61 -11.63
N HIS A 240 -10.32 -1.65 -12.00
CA HIS A 240 -9.91 -1.81 -13.39
C HIS A 240 -8.61 -2.60 -13.52
N THR A 241 -8.39 -3.17 -14.71
CA THR A 241 -7.13 -3.78 -15.11
C THR A 241 -6.59 -3.12 -16.38
N SER A 242 -5.31 -2.81 -16.43
CA SER A 242 -4.72 -1.97 -17.49
C SER A 242 -3.39 -2.48 -18.06
N SER A 243 -2.82 -3.54 -17.51
CA SER A 243 -1.49 -4.06 -17.92
C SER A 243 -1.61 -4.96 -19.15
N PHE A 244 -1.89 -4.37 -20.32
CA PHE A 244 -2.04 -5.08 -21.58
C PHE A 244 -0.94 -4.70 -22.59
N SER A 245 -0.42 -5.68 -23.29
CA SER A 245 0.43 -5.48 -24.47
C SER A 245 -0.35 -4.88 -25.64
N ALA A 246 0.35 -4.31 -26.62
CA ALA A 246 -0.30 -3.76 -27.81
C ALA A 246 -1.13 -4.79 -28.59
N ALA A 247 -0.67 -6.03 -28.67
CA ALA A 247 -1.40 -7.13 -29.30
C ALA A 247 -2.69 -7.45 -28.54
N GLN A 248 -2.60 -7.60 -27.21
CA GLN A 248 -3.78 -7.84 -26.36
C GLN A 248 -4.82 -6.72 -26.47
N ARG A 249 -4.40 -5.45 -26.57
CA ARG A 249 -5.33 -4.32 -26.73
C ARG A 249 -6.16 -4.43 -28.00
N LYS A 250 -5.57 -4.85 -29.13
CA LYS A 250 -6.29 -5.07 -30.38
C LYS A 250 -7.34 -6.20 -30.25
N GLU A 251 -6.96 -7.31 -29.66
CA GLU A 251 -7.87 -8.44 -29.41
C GLU A 251 -9.02 -8.05 -28.49
N LEU A 252 -8.73 -7.29 -27.42
CA LEU A 252 -9.74 -6.80 -26.48
C LEU A 252 -10.74 -5.88 -27.16
N ILE A 253 -10.30 -4.94 -28.00
CA ILE A 253 -11.19 -4.05 -28.75
C ILE A 253 -12.11 -4.87 -29.68
N ALA A 254 -11.55 -5.82 -30.43
CA ALA A 254 -12.34 -6.68 -31.31
C ALA A 254 -13.40 -7.48 -30.54
N LYS A 255 -13.04 -7.98 -29.35
CA LYS A 255 -13.94 -8.73 -28.47
C LYS A 255 -15.04 -7.87 -27.84
N LEU A 256 -14.73 -6.63 -27.47
CA LEU A 256 -15.64 -5.75 -26.76
C LEU A 256 -16.57 -4.94 -27.69
N LYS A 257 -16.12 -4.62 -28.91
CA LYS A 257 -16.88 -3.81 -29.86
C LYS A 257 -18.31 -4.33 -30.13
N PRO A 258 -18.53 -5.64 -30.32
CA PRO A 258 -19.89 -6.19 -30.51
C PRO A 258 -20.78 -6.10 -29.26
N LEU A 259 -20.18 -5.90 -28.08
CA LEU A 259 -20.88 -5.83 -26.82
C LEU A 259 -21.15 -4.41 -26.35
N GLN A 260 -20.73 -3.40 -27.10
CA GLN A 260 -20.98 -2.00 -26.73
C GLN A 260 -22.49 -1.74 -26.59
N THR A 261 -22.84 -0.99 -25.56
CA THR A 261 -24.23 -0.63 -25.26
C THR A 261 -24.28 0.75 -24.63
N GLU A 262 -25.46 1.32 -24.57
CA GLU A 262 -25.71 2.48 -23.71
C GLU A 262 -25.63 2.05 -22.24
N ILE A 263 -25.30 2.97 -21.35
CA ILE A 263 -25.17 2.67 -19.93
C ILE A 263 -26.55 2.28 -19.39
N PRO A 264 -26.77 1.05 -18.93
CA PRO A 264 -28.07 0.66 -18.39
C PRO A 264 -28.23 1.31 -17.01
N GLU A 265 -28.83 2.50 -16.96
CA GLU A 265 -29.01 3.25 -15.70
C GLU A 265 -29.74 2.45 -14.62
N GLU A 266 -30.62 1.55 -14.99
CA GLU A 266 -31.40 0.72 -14.06
C GLU A 266 -30.55 -0.36 -13.35
N GLU A 267 -29.58 -0.94 -14.03
CA GLU A 267 -28.66 -1.94 -13.44
C GLU A 267 -27.59 -1.28 -12.55
N TRP A 268 -27.37 0.04 -12.71
CA TRP A 268 -26.33 0.80 -12.04
C TRP A 268 -26.86 1.70 -10.90
N ARG A 269 -28.12 1.60 -10.55
CA ARG A 269 -28.78 2.37 -9.47
C ARG A 269 -28.24 2.05 -8.06
N GLY A 270 -27.12 1.35 -7.96
CA GLY A 270 -26.34 1.32 -6.73
C GLY A 270 -25.56 2.60 -6.55
N ASN A 271 -25.43 3.10 -5.35
CA ASN A 271 -24.69 4.26 -4.85
C ASN A 271 -23.88 5.06 -5.92
N PRO A 272 -24.26 6.31 -6.24
CA PRO A 272 -23.64 7.13 -7.31
C PRO A 272 -22.12 7.25 -7.22
N GLY A 273 -21.53 7.10 -6.04
CA GLY A 273 -20.09 7.08 -5.84
C GLY A 273 -19.33 5.86 -6.39
N ARG A 274 -20.03 4.84 -6.89
CA ARG A 274 -19.46 3.57 -7.37
C ARG A 274 -19.57 3.35 -8.87
N MET A 275 -19.87 4.36 -9.65
CA MET A 275 -19.85 4.28 -11.10
C MET A 275 -18.45 4.59 -11.65
N PRO A 276 -18.05 3.99 -12.80
CA PRO A 276 -16.88 4.45 -13.54
C PRO A 276 -17.04 5.93 -13.91
N GLY A 277 -15.96 6.70 -13.91
CA GLY A 277 -15.98 8.11 -14.30
C GLY A 277 -16.24 9.11 -13.17
N GLY A 278 -16.53 8.68 -11.96
CA GLY A 278 -16.67 9.57 -10.80
C GLY A 278 -15.42 10.41 -10.57
N LEU A 279 -15.61 11.74 -10.39
CA LEU A 279 -14.51 12.66 -10.10
C LEU A 279 -13.89 12.36 -8.73
N SER A 280 -12.59 12.09 -8.72
CA SER A 280 -11.80 11.97 -7.51
C SER A 280 -10.74 13.07 -7.45
N ARG A 281 -10.16 13.33 -6.27
CA ARG A 281 -9.03 14.25 -6.12
C ARG A 281 -7.83 13.88 -7.03
N TRP A 282 -7.73 12.62 -7.42
CA TRP A 282 -6.66 12.05 -8.24
C TRP A 282 -6.99 12.02 -9.74
N SER A 283 -8.24 12.29 -10.10
CA SER A 283 -8.72 12.35 -11.50
C SER A 283 -8.74 13.76 -12.11
N ARG A 284 -8.29 14.80 -11.39
CA ARG A 284 -8.21 16.17 -11.91
C ARG A 284 -7.40 16.22 -13.19
N GLY A 285 -8.05 16.65 -14.29
CA GLY A 285 -7.41 16.79 -15.61
C GLY A 285 -7.25 15.48 -16.38
N LYS A 286 -7.80 14.35 -15.92
CA LYS A 286 -7.84 13.09 -16.67
C LYS A 286 -9.21 12.92 -17.30
N ASP A 287 -9.20 12.46 -18.56
CA ASP A 287 -10.41 12.00 -19.23
C ASP A 287 -10.95 10.78 -18.46
N THR A 288 -12.19 10.90 -17.99
CA THR A 288 -12.89 9.84 -17.25
C THR A 288 -13.95 9.16 -18.10
N GLU A 289 -14.05 9.50 -19.39
CA GLU A 289 -14.96 8.85 -20.31
C GLU A 289 -14.69 7.34 -20.40
N TRP A 290 -15.74 6.59 -20.53
CA TRP A 290 -15.69 5.15 -20.69
C TRP A 290 -16.80 4.65 -21.61
N VAL A 291 -16.56 3.51 -22.22
CA VAL A 291 -17.50 2.84 -23.11
C VAL A 291 -18.09 1.67 -22.35
N ALA A 292 -19.41 1.67 -22.19
CA ALA A 292 -20.13 0.56 -21.56
C ALA A 292 -20.22 -0.64 -22.51
N VAL A 293 -20.20 -1.85 -21.90
CA VAL A 293 -20.46 -3.11 -22.62
C VAL A 293 -21.49 -3.93 -21.85
N ARG A 294 -22.26 -4.74 -22.58
CA ARG A 294 -23.17 -5.71 -21.96
C ARG A 294 -22.36 -6.64 -21.03
N PRO A 295 -22.82 -6.90 -19.78
CA PRO A 295 -22.09 -7.64 -18.76
C PRO A 295 -22.09 -9.16 -19.02
N GLU A 296 -21.52 -9.56 -20.15
CA GLU A 296 -21.49 -10.94 -20.63
C GLU A 296 -20.14 -11.62 -20.42
N LEU A 297 -19.06 -10.82 -20.30
CA LEU A 297 -17.69 -11.34 -20.19
C LEU A 297 -17.23 -11.36 -18.74
N VAL A 298 -16.62 -12.47 -18.35
CA VAL A 298 -15.99 -12.63 -17.03
C VAL A 298 -14.50 -12.84 -17.22
N CYS A 299 -13.70 -12.16 -16.40
CA CYS A 299 -12.26 -12.37 -16.31
C CYS A 299 -11.82 -12.60 -14.88
N GLU A 300 -10.82 -13.44 -14.71
CA GLU A 300 -10.09 -13.60 -13.46
C GLU A 300 -8.98 -12.57 -13.39
N VAL A 301 -8.90 -11.89 -12.25
CA VAL A 301 -7.88 -10.88 -11.99
C VAL A 301 -7.18 -11.12 -10.67
N THR A 302 -5.89 -10.76 -10.58
CA THR A 302 -5.20 -10.66 -9.29
C THR A 302 -5.45 -9.30 -8.68
N TYR A 303 -5.61 -9.25 -7.36
CA TYR A 303 -5.67 -8.01 -6.61
C TYR A 303 -4.89 -8.12 -5.29
N ASP A 304 -4.48 -6.99 -4.74
CA ASP A 304 -3.71 -6.96 -3.49
C ASP A 304 -4.58 -6.60 -2.28
N LYS A 305 -5.44 -5.58 -2.39
CA LYS A 305 -6.23 -5.08 -1.28
C LYS A 305 -7.54 -4.43 -1.73
N LEU A 306 -8.52 -4.47 -0.84
CA LEU A 306 -9.78 -3.74 -0.99
C LEU A 306 -9.76 -2.45 -0.19
N GLU A 307 -10.27 -1.38 -0.76
CA GLU A 307 -10.57 -0.14 -0.07
C GLU A 307 -12.01 -0.21 0.48
N ALA A 308 -12.16 0.00 1.79
CA ALA A 308 -13.44 -0.11 2.50
C ALA A 308 -14.21 -1.43 2.25
N GLY A 309 -13.50 -2.51 1.89
CA GLY A 309 -14.11 -3.82 1.61
C GLY A 309 -14.89 -3.92 0.29
N GLU A 310 -14.82 -2.91 -0.58
CA GLU A 310 -15.75 -2.79 -1.71
C GLU A 310 -15.10 -2.52 -3.08
N ARG A 311 -13.85 -2.01 -3.09
CA ARG A 311 -13.14 -1.69 -4.34
C ARG A 311 -11.70 -2.14 -4.28
N PHE A 312 -11.16 -2.55 -5.42
CA PHE A 312 -9.73 -2.78 -5.54
C PHE A 312 -8.97 -1.45 -5.39
N ARG A 313 -8.04 -1.42 -4.46
CA ARG A 313 -7.27 -0.21 -4.13
C ARG A 313 -6.33 0.20 -5.26
N HIS A 314 -5.79 -0.77 -5.98
CA HIS A 314 -4.89 -0.58 -7.10
C HIS A 314 -5.45 -1.23 -8.37
N ALA A 315 -4.85 -0.89 -9.52
CA ALA A 315 -5.13 -1.61 -10.75
C ALA A 315 -4.83 -3.11 -10.57
N THR A 316 -5.76 -3.93 -11.01
CA THR A 316 -5.66 -5.39 -10.91
C THR A 316 -4.81 -5.97 -12.06
N GLY A 317 -4.28 -7.17 -11.87
CA GLY A 317 -3.60 -7.93 -12.92
C GLY A 317 -4.57 -8.86 -13.63
N PHE A 318 -4.75 -8.71 -14.95
CA PHE A 318 -5.53 -9.66 -15.75
C PHE A 318 -4.82 -11.02 -15.81
N LEU A 319 -5.52 -12.10 -15.49
CA LEU A 319 -5.00 -13.47 -15.59
C LEU A 319 -5.54 -14.17 -16.84
N ARG A 320 -6.85 -14.32 -16.94
CA ARG A 320 -7.51 -15.06 -18.03
C ARG A 320 -8.99 -14.72 -18.13
N TRP A 321 -9.58 -15.09 -19.25
CA TRP A 321 -11.02 -15.14 -19.42
C TRP A 321 -11.63 -16.33 -18.69
N ARG A 322 -12.81 -16.14 -18.11
CA ARG A 322 -13.60 -17.18 -17.46
C ARG A 322 -14.88 -17.45 -18.25
N THR A 323 -14.73 -18.16 -19.38
CA THR A 323 -15.85 -18.54 -20.24
C THR A 323 -16.78 -19.59 -19.61
N ASP A 324 -16.31 -20.22 -18.55
CA ASP A 324 -17.00 -21.23 -17.74
C ASP A 324 -17.89 -20.62 -16.65
N LYS A 325 -17.72 -19.34 -16.33
CA LYS A 325 -18.40 -18.70 -15.18
C LYS A 325 -19.49 -17.74 -15.64
N PRO A 326 -20.75 -17.93 -15.21
CA PRO A 326 -21.83 -16.99 -15.50
C PRO A 326 -21.57 -15.63 -14.80
N PRO A 327 -21.78 -14.49 -15.48
CA PRO A 327 -21.57 -13.15 -14.90
C PRO A 327 -22.30 -12.92 -13.58
N LYS A 328 -23.57 -13.35 -13.47
CA LYS A 328 -24.38 -13.22 -12.24
C LYS A 328 -23.82 -13.96 -11.03
N LYS A 329 -22.83 -14.85 -11.23
CA LYS A 329 -22.13 -15.55 -10.13
C LYS A 329 -20.83 -14.83 -9.69
N CYS A 330 -20.53 -13.67 -10.24
CA CYS A 330 -19.40 -12.85 -9.84
C CYS A 330 -19.86 -11.86 -8.77
N GLY A 331 -19.94 -12.33 -7.54
CA GLY A 331 -20.41 -11.57 -6.38
C GLY A 331 -19.31 -11.16 -5.42
N PHE A 332 -19.65 -10.31 -4.44
CA PHE A 332 -18.75 -9.90 -3.35
C PHE A 332 -18.41 -11.03 -2.38
N ASP A 333 -19.15 -12.14 -2.38
CA ASP A 333 -18.93 -13.32 -1.55
C ASP A 333 -17.56 -14.00 -1.81
N GLN A 334 -17.02 -13.87 -3.02
CA GLN A 334 -15.68 -14.38 -3.36
C GLN A 334 -14.55 -13.52 -2.79
N ILE A 335 -14.87 -12.32 -2.32
CA ILE A 335 -13.91 -11.42 -1.70
C ILE A 335 -13.91 -11.71 -0.19
N ALA A 336 -13.00 -12.57 0.25
CA ALA A 336 -12.93 -13.01 1.63
C ALA A 336 -12.73 -11.84 2.60
N SER A 337 -13.55 -11.75 3.64
CA SER A 337 -13.24 -10.97 4.83
C SER A 337 -12.17 -11.71 5.64
N VAL A 338 -11.01 -11.09 5.82
CA VAL A 338 -9.97 -11.61 6.71
C VAL A 338 -10.39 -11.37 8.17
N SER A 339 -10.17 -12.34 9.04
CA SER A 339 -10.42 -12.19 10.48
C SER A 339 -9.65 -10.97 11.01
N SER A 340 -10.31 -10.08 11.74
CA SER A 340 -9.69 -8.89 12.32
C SER A 340 -8.59 -9.28 13.31
N PHE A 341 -7.45 -8.60 13.23
CA PHE A 341 -6.34 -8.75 14.17
C PHE A 341 -5.98 -7.36 14.73
N ASP A 342 -5.79 -7.26 16.05
CA ASP A 342 -5.40 -5.96 16.65
C ASP A 342 -3.93 -5.64 16.35
N VAL A 343 -3.70 -4.61 15.56
CA VAL A 343 -2.34 -4.08 15.24
C VAL A 343 -1.52 -3.80 16.50
N ARG A 344 -2.16 -3.40 17.61
CA ARG A 344 -1.47 -3.11 18.86
C ARG A 344 -0.77 -4.34 19.44
N GLY A 345 -1.35 -5.53 19.22
CA GLY A 345 -0.77 -6.80 19.62
C GLY A 345 0.56 -7.13 18.91
N ILE A 346 0.82 -6.52 17.75
CA ILE A 346 2.09 -6.72 17.01
C ILE A 346 3.27 -6.13 17.78
N PHE A 347 3.05 -5.05 18.54
CA PHE A 347 4.11 -4.37 19.32
C PHE A 347 4.30 -4.95 20.73
N GLY A 348 3.60 -6.02 21.09
CA GLY A 348 3.56 -6.56 22.44
C GLY A 348 2.71 -5.70 23.38
N SER A 349 1.87 -6.33 24.18
CA SER A 349 1.09 -5.65 25.22
C SER A 349 2.05 -4.99 26.23
N LYS A 350 2.20 -3.67 26.17
CA LYS A 350 2.71 -2.83 27.24
C LYS A 350 1.78 -1.66 27.44
#